data_a7515609eb1d356f6849a720e5ceb65d
#
_entry.id   a7515609eb1d356f6849a720e5ceb65d
#
_cell.length_a   1.000
_cell.length_b   1.000
_cell.length_c   1.000
_cell.angle_alpha   90.00
_cell.angle_beta   90.00
_cell.angle_gamma   90.00
#
_symmetry.space_group_name_H-M   'P 1'
#
loop_
_entity.id
_entity.type
_entity.pdbx_description
1 polymer ?
#
loop_
_entity_poly.entity_id
_entity_poly.type
_entity_poly.pdbx_seq_one_letter_code
_entity_poly.pdbx_strand_id
1 'polypeptide(L)'
;LAVRKELEQNHQAYFVYPAIDSESDDEDSSAVKIKSAIKNFEHLSNKIFPDFKCALIHSKVPEEEQSVILKEFREGKIQVLAATTVIEVGVDVPNATCMVIEQADRFGMAQLHQLRGRVGRSDLQSFCFLIYSKNINEYGIERMKALRQSTDGFFIAEQDLKIRGPGEVNGTVQAGALELGVADIIKDNQLMMTARQDVISLEN
;
A
#
# COMPACT_ATOMS: atom_id res chain seq x y z
N LEU A 1 -17.14 11.63 0.97
CA LEU A 1 -17.15 13.06 1.28
C LEU A 1 -15.74 13.67 1.29
N ALA A 2 -14.76 13.10 2.01
CA ALA A 2 -13.41 13.69 2.08
C ALA A 2 -12.70 13.69 0.72
N VAL A 3 -12.62 12.54 0.05
CA VAL A 3 -11.97 12.44 -1.28
C VAL A 3 -12.63 13.37 -2.30
N ARG A 4 -13.97 13.50 -2.31
CA ARG A 4 -14.67 14.41 -3.24
C ARG A 4 -14.25 15.86 -3.05
N LYS A 5 -14.06 16.30 -1.81
CA LYS A 5 -13.58 17.67 -1.51
C LYS A 5 -12.20 17.93 -2.12
N GLU A 6 -11.30 16.96 -2.04
CA GLU A 6 -9.97 17.07 -2.64
C GLU A 6 -10.05 17.13 -4.17
N LEU A 7 -10.89 16.29 -4.77
CA LEU A 7 -11.10 16.29 -6.23
C LEU A 7 -11.72 17.63 -6.71
N GLU A 8 -12.64 18.21 -5.96
CA GLU A 8 -13.26 19.53 -6.24
C GLU A 8 -12.24 20.68 -6.14
N GLN A 9 -11.14 20.49 -5.41
CA GLN A 9 -9.99 21.40 -5.35
C GLN A 9 -8.94 21.12 -6.45
N ASN A 10 -9.27 20.29 -7.45
CA ASN A 10 -8.38 19.85 -8.51
C ASN A 10 -7.21 18.97 -8.03
N HIS A 11 -7.32 18.36 -6.85
CA HIS A 11 -6.38 17.36 -6.41
C HIS A 11 -6.73 15.99 -7.01
N GLN A 12 -5.83 15.02 -6.83
CA GLN A 12 -5.98 13.68 -7.39
C GLN A 12 -6.01 12.61 -6.30
N ALA A 13 -6.60 11.48 -6.62
CA ALA A 13 -6.77 10.37 -5.69
C ALA A 13 -6.36 9.03 -6.30
N TYR A 14 -5.72 8.19 -5.47
CA TYR A 14 -5.49 6.78 -5.74
C TYR A 14 -6.54 5.92 -5.04
N PHE A 15 -7.02 4.88 -5.73
CA PHE A 15 -7.82 3.80 -5.17
C PHE A 15 -7.10 2.48 -5.42
N VAL A 16 -6.74 1.77 -4.36
CA VAL A 16 -6.01 0.51 -4.46
C VAL A 16 -6.90 -0.63 -3.97
N TYR A 17 -7.09 -1.60 -4.85
CA TYR A 17 -7.78 -2.85 -4.56
C TYR A 17 -6.75 -3.96 -4.35
N PRO A 18 -6.97 -4.91 -3.43
CA PRO A 18 -6.03 -6.00 -3.26
C PRO A 18 -5.98 -6.87 -4.52
N ALA A 19 -4.77 -7.14 -4.98
CA ALA A 19 -4.53 -8.31 -5.80
C ALA A 19 -4.66 -9.50 -4.85
N ILE A 20 -5.78 -10.20 -4.88
CA ILE A 20 -5.96 -11.34 -3.98
C ILE A 20 -5.01 -12.44 -4.46
N ASP A 21 -3.90 -12.62 -3.76
CA ASP A 21 -3.08 -13.82 -3.88
C ASP A 21 -3.92 -14.99 -3.37
N SER A 22 -4.48 -15.78 -4.28
CA SER A 22 -4.85 -17.14 -3.93
C SER A 22 -3.60 -17.97 -4.12
N GLU A 23 -3.24 -18.75 -3.13
CA GLU A 23 -2.19 -19.78 -3.20
C GLU A 23 -2.48 -20.87 -4.26
N SER A 24 -3.54 -20.72 -5.04
CA SER A 24 -3.84 -21.53 -6.20
C SER A 24 -3.46 -20.77 -7.46
N ASP A 25 -2.47 -21.29 -8.18
CA ASP A 25 -2.05 -20.88 -9.53
C ASP A 25 -3.13 -21.05 -10.61
N ASP A 26 -4.40 -21.17 -10.23
CA ASP A 26 -5.52 -21.29 -11.14
C ASP A 26 -5.80 -19.97 -11.86
N GLU A 27 -5.62 -19.97 -13.17
CA GLU A 27 -5.95 -18.84 -14.07
C GLU A 27 -7.38 -18.31 -13.85
N ASP A 28 -8.31 -19.18 -13.42
CA ASP A 28 -9.70 -18.84 -13.10
C ASP A 28 -9.81 -17.89 -11.90
N SER A 29 -8.95 -18.04 -10.90
CA SER A 29 -8.99 -17.17 -9.71
C SER A 29 -8.57 -15.73 -10.04
N SER A 30 -7.57 -15.55 -10.88
CA SER A 30 -7.10 -14.21 -11.29
C SER A 30 -8.13 -13.49 -12.15
N ALA A 31 -8.86 -14.19 -13.01
CA ALA A 31 -9.92 -13.64 -13.83
C ALA A 31 -11.13 -13.15 -13.02
N VAL A 32 -11.51 -13.88 -11.97
CA VAL A 32 -12.60 -13.50 -11.05
C VAL A 32 -12.24 -12.21 -10.28
N LYS A 33 -10.99 -12.07 -9.89
CA LYS A 33 -10.46 -10.92 -9.14
C LYS A 33 -10.46 -9.64 -9.96
N ILE A 34 -9.97 -9.75 -11.20
CA ILE A 34 -10.00 -8.62 -12.14
C ILE A 34 -11.44 -8.21 -12.42
N LYS A 35 -12.37 -9.16 -12.59
CA LYS A 35 -13.80 -8.86 -12.76
C LYS A 35 -14.38 -8.10 -11.56
N SER A 36 -14.01 -8.49 -10.33
CA SER A 36 -14.44 -7.78 -9.12
C SER A 36 -13.89 -6.35 -9.06
N ALA A 37 -12.63 -6.16 -9.40
CA ALA A 37 -12.01 -4.83 -9.43
C ALA A 37 -12.64 -3.95 -10.51
N ILE A 38 -12.90 -4.49 -11.71
CA ILE A 38 -13.58 -3.78 -12.79
C ILE A 38 -14.97 -3.34 -12.33
N LYS A 39 -15.76 -4.23 -11.72
CA LYS A 39 -17.10 -3.91 -11.20
C LYS A 39 -17.06 -2.82 -10.13
N ASN A 40 -16.09 -2.90 -9.21
CA ASN A 40 -15.90 -1.87 -8.19
C ASN A 40 -15.49 -0.53 -8.81
N PHE A 41 -14.63 -0.57 -9.82
CA PHE A 41 -14.23 0.61 -10.58
C PHE A 41 -15.39 1.23 -11.36
N GLU A 42 -16.23 0.43 -12.02
CA GLU A 42 -17.44 0.91 -12.69
C GLU A 42 -18.40 1.58 -11.71
N HIS A 43 -18.56 1.03 -10.52
CA HIS A 43 -19.35 1.67 -9.47
C HIS A 43 -18.71 2.98 -9.01
N LEU A 44 -17.39 2.99 -8.82
CA LEU A 44 -16.63 4.16 -8.41
C LEU A 44 -16.78 5.29 -9.46
N SER A 45 -16.52 5.00 -10.72
CA SER A 45 -16.54 5.99 -11.80
C SER A 45 -17.95 6.47 -12.14
N ASN A 46 -18.93 5.56 -12.23
CA ASN A 46 -20.27 5.91 -12.72
C ASN A 46 -21.22 6.39 -11.62
N LYS A 47 -20.99 6.03 -10.34
CA LYS A 47 -21.92 6.35 -9.24
C LYS A 47 -21.32 7.27 -8.19
N ILE A 48 -20.03 7.10 -7.87
CA ILE A 48 -19.39 7.88 -6.80
C ILE A 48 -18.75 9.14 -7.36
N PHE A 49 -18.03 9.02 -8.48
CA PHE A 49 -17.29 10.13 -9.10
C PHE A 49 -17.65 10.32 -10.59
N PRO A 50 -18.93 10.46 -10.97
CA PRO A 50 -19.33 10.59 -12.39
C PRO A 50 -18.80 11.88 -13.02
N ASP A 51 -18.49 12.88 -12.23
CA ASP A 51 -18.02 14.20 -12.69
C ASP A 51 -16.50 14.25 -12.90
N PHE A 52 -15.77 13.18 -12.57
CA PHE A 52 -14.32 13.14 -12.63
C PHE A 52 -13.82 12.05 -13.57
N LYS A 53 -12.74 12.33 -14.29
CA LYS A 53 -12.11 11.33 -15.16
C LYS A 53 -11.39 10.30 -14.32
N CYS A 54 -11.88 9.07 -14.37
CA CYS A 54 -11.32 7.91 -13.68
C CYS A 54 -10.62 6.97 -14.66
N ALA A 55 -9.56 6.30 -14.23
CA ALA A 55 -8.91 5.22 -14.96
C ALA A 55 -8.59 4.05 -14.04
N LEU A 56 -8.50 2.84 -14.61
CA LEU A 56 -8.16 1.61 -13.91
C LEU A 56 -6.93 0.97 -14.53
N ILE A 57 -5.97 0.59 -13.69
CA ILE A 57 -4.80 -0.21 -14.06
C ILE A 57 -4.89 -1.57 -13.35
N HIS A 58 -4.68 -2.64 -14.09
CA HIS A 58 -4.58 -4.00 -13.58
C HIS A 58 -3.62 -4.84 -14.45
N SER A 59 -3.25 -6.03 -13.99
CA SER A 59 -2.22 -6.87 -14.62
C SER A 59 -2.48 -7.27 -16.09
N LYS A 60 -3.73 -7.18 -16.56
CA LYS A 60 -4.09 -7.48 -17.96
C LYS A 60 -4.08 -6.24 -18.88
N VAL A 61 -3.86 -5.04 -18.34
CA VAL A 61 -3.70 -3.83 -19.17
C VAL A 61 -2.30 -3.86 -19.78
N PRO A 62 -2.14 -3.72 -21.10
CA PRO A 62 -0.83 -3.67 -21.74
C PRO A 62 0.06 -2.56 -21.15
N GLU A 63 1.36 -2.79 -21.06
CA GLU A 63 2.31 -1.81 -20.47
C GLU A 63 2.28 -0.45 -21.18
N GLU A 64 2.10 -0.45 -22.49
CA GLU A 64 1.99 0.77 -23.28
C GLU A 64 0.78 1.60 -22.85
N GLU A 65 -0.38 0.94 -22.64
CA GLU A 65 -1.60 1.59 -22.19
C GLU A 65 -1.47 2.05 -20.73
N GLN A 66 -0.87 1.24 -19.87
CA GLN A 66 -0.55 1.66 -18.48
C GLN A 66 0.30 2.92 -18.48
N SER A 67 1.32 3.00 -19.34
CA SER A 67 2.20 4.16 -19.45
C SER A 67 1.45 5.42 -19.88
N VAL A 68 0.50 5.29 -20.80
CA VAL A 68 -0.37 6.40 -21.23
C VAL A 68 -1.25 6.87 -20.07
N ILE A 69 -1.93 5.95 -19.37
CA ILE A 69 -2.78 6.27 -18.22
C ILE A 69 -1.99 6.98 -17.13
N LEU A 70 -0.79 6.48 -16.79
CA LEU A 70 0.07 7.08 -15.78
C LEU A 70 0.55 8.47 -16.18
N LYS A 71 0.86 8.67 -17.45
CA LYS A 71 1.21 10.00 -17.99
C LYS A 71 0.03 10.96 -17.87
N GLU A 72 -1.17 10.55 -18.30
CA GLU A 72 -2.37 11.38 -18.18
C GLU A 72 -2.73 11.69 -16.71
N PHE A 73 -2.52 10.74 -15.81
CA PHE A 73 -2.71 10.97 -14.39
C PHE A 73 -1.69 11.99 -13.86
N ARG A 74 -0.41 11.86 -14.22
CA ARG A 74 0.62 12.85 -13.84
C ARG A 74 0.33 14.25 -14.37
N GLU A 75 -0.22 14.35 -15.58
CA GLU A 75 -0.61 15.61 -16.21
C GLU A 75 -1.92 16.20 -15.65
N GLY A 76 -2.57 15.54 -14.68
CA GLY A 76 -3.83 15.97 -14.08
C GLY A 76 -5.06 15.78 -14.98
N LYS A 77 -4.91 15.09 -16.13
CA LYS A 77 -6.02 14.78 -17.03
C LYS A 77 -6.95 13.71 -16.48
N ILE A 78 -6.44 12.83 -15.64
CA ILE A 78 -7.17 11.84 -14.85
C ILE A 78 -7.12 12.28 -13.41
N GLN A 79 -8.28 12.34 -12.73
CA GLN A 79 -8.38 12.76 -11.34
C GLN A 79 -8.38 11.59 -10.37
N VAL A 80 -8.89 10.42 -10.80
CA VAL A 80 -8.97 9.21 -9.98
C VAL A 80 -8.28 8.06 -10.68
N LEU A 81 -7.23 7.53 -10.08
CA LEU A 81 -6.52 6.35 -10.56
C LEU A 81 -6.79 5.16 -9.64
N ALA A 82 -7.50 4.17 -10.17
CA ALA A 82 -7.71 2.89 -9.51
C ALA A 82 -6.67 1.86 -9.98
N ALA A 83 -6.23 0.97 -9.07
CA ALA A 83 -5.30 -0.10 -9.41
C ALA A 83 -5.53 -1.35 -8.57
N THR A 84 -5.26 -2.54 -9.14
CA THR A 84 -5.42 -3.84 -8.45
C THR A 84 -4.12 -4.41 -7.90
N THR A 85 -3.00 -3.91 -8.34
CA THR A 85 -1.67 -4.32 -7.87
C THR A 85 -0.92 -3.12 -7.38
N VAL A 86 0.11 -3.39 -6.59
CA VAL A 86 1.02 -2.35 -6.12
C VAL A 86 1.37 -1.49 -7.33
N ILE A 87 1.00 -0.22 -7.26
CA ILE A 87 1.52 0.78 -8.20
C ILE A 87 3.00 0.92 -7.82
N GLU A 88 3.78 -0.08 -8.18
CA GLU A 88 5.26 -0.10 -8.04
C GLU A 88 5.90 0.92 -8.96
N VAL A 89 5.10 1.42 -9.89
CA VAL A 89 5.57 2.41 -10.84
C VAL A 89 5.86 3.68 -10.08
N GLY A 90 7.13 4.04 -10.02
CA GLY A 90 7.68 5.23 -9.37
C GLY A 90 7.18 6.54 -9.95
N VAL A 91 5.87 6.66 -10.14
CA VAL A 91 5.21 7.88 -10.58
C VAL A 91 5.00 8.76 -9.38
N ASP A 92 5.80 9.80 -9.30
CA ASP A 92 5.60 10.87 -8.35
C ASP A 92 4.54 11.82 -8.89
N VAL A 93 3.43 11.95 -8.15
CA VAL A 93 2.33 12.87 -8.48
C VAL A 93 2.09 13.77 -7.27
N PRO A 94 2.77 14.93 -7.20
CA PRO A 94 2.67 15.85 -6.06
C PRO A 94 1.25 16.32 -5.77
N ASN A 95 0.38 16.35 -6.79
CA ASN A 95 -1.02 16.76 -6.70
C ASN A 95 -1.95 15.65 -6.18
N ALA A 96 -1.45 14.41 -6.00
CA ALA A 96 -2.23 13.33 -5.41
C ALA A 96 -2.24 13.45 -3.89
N THR A 97 -3.36 13.90 -3.34
CA THR A 97 -3.55 14.14 -1.91
C THR A 97 -4.30 13.00 -1.21
N CYS A 98 -4.98 12.13 -1.95
CA CYS A 98 -5.74 11.04 -1.37
C CYS A 98 -5.24 9.66 -1.82
N MET A 99 -5.05 8.77 -0.85
CA MET A 99 -4.86 7.33 -1.04
C MET A 99 -5.99 6.58 -0.34
N VAL A 100 -6.75 5.79 -1.08
CA VAL A 100 -7.79 4.90 -0.53
C VAL A 100 -7.37 3.47 -0.79
N ILE A 101 -7.22 2.67 0.26
CA ILE A 101 -6.83 1.26 0.17
C ILE A 101 -8.00 0.42 0.65
N GLU A 102 -8.64 -0.28 -0.29
CA GLU A 102 -9.75 -1.19 -0.04
C GLU A 102 -9.23 -2.53 0.50
N GLN A 103 -9.94 -3.11 1.46
CA GLN A 103 -9.56 -4.36 2.12
C GLN A 103 -8.09 -4.32 2.62
N ALA A 104 -7.74 -3.25 3.31
CA ALA A 104 -6.37 -3.00 3.80
C ALA A 104 -5.82 -4.15 4.67
N ASP A 105 -6.70 -4.92 5.30
CA ASP A 105 -6.37 -6.12 6.08
C ASP A 105 -5.70 -7.23 5.26
N ARG A 106 -5.81 -7.21 3.94
CA ARG A 106 -5.20 -8.17 3.02
C ARG A 106 -3.79 -7.79 2.54
N PHE A 107 -3.35 -6.58 2.84
CA PHE A 107 -2.01 -6.11 2.48
C PHE A 107 -1.01 -6.35 3.61
N GLY A 108 0.25 -6.59 3.26
CA GLY A 108 1.35 -6.54 4.21
C GLY A 108 1.59 -5.13 4.76
N MET A 109 2.12 -5.01 5.99
CA MET A 109 2.40 -3.69 6.58
C MET A 109 3.39 -2.88 5.74
N ALA A 110 4.41 -3.52 5.19
CA ALA A 110 5.38 -2.88 4.30
C ALA A 110 4.70 -2.32 3.03
N GLN A 111 3.77 -3.09 2.42
CA GLN A 111 3.02 -2.64 1.25
C GLN A 111 2.14 -1.43 1.58
N LEU A 112 1.41 -1.48 2.70
CA LEU A 112 0.57 -0.35 3.15
C LEU A 112 1.42 0.89 3.43
N HIS A 113 2.59 0.72 4.01
CA HIS A 113 3.53 1.80 4.23
C HIS A 113 4.02 2.42 2.91
N GLN A 114 4.40 1.60 1.94
CA GLN A 114 4.81 2.06 0.60
C GLN A 114 3.68 2.80 -0.13
N LEU A 115 2.45 2.25 -0.11
CA LEU A 115 1.28 2.88 -0.71
C LEU A 115 0.98 4.23 -0.06
N ARG A 116 0.99 4.31 1.27
CA ARG A 116 0.81 5.57 1.99
C ARG A 116 1.85 6.61 1.58
N GLY A 117 3.09 6.21 1.37
CA GLY A 117 4.18 7.08 0.92
C GLY A 117 4.06 7.59 -0.53
N ARG A 118 3.02 7.19 -1.27
CA ARG A 118 2.74 7.71 -2.62
C ARG A 118 1.97 9.02 -2.61
N VAL A 119 1.40 9.42 -1.48
CA VAL A 119 0.77 10.73 -1.26
C VAL A 119 1.54 11.50 -0.18
N GLY A 120 1.33 12.81 -0.08
CA GLY A 120 2.03 13.66 0.88
C GLY A 120 3.47 14.00 0.45
N ARG A 121 3.72 14.09 -0.85
CA ARG A 121 5.02 14.47 -1.42
C ARG A 121 5.13 15.94 -1.80
N SER A 122 4.16 16.73 -1.37
CA SER A 122 4.09 18.18 -1.52
C SER A 122 3.69 18.80 -0.19
N ASP A 123 3.62 20.12 -0.14
CA ASP A 123 3.16 20.87 1.04
C ASP A 123 1.63 20.76 1.26
N LEU A 124 0.93 20.04 0.38
CA LEU A 124 -0.51 19.81 0.48
C LEU A 124 -0.84 18.82 1.59
N GLN A 125 -1.92 19.09 2.33
CA GLN A 125 -2.47 18.13 3.28
C GLN A 125 -2.91 16.86 2.55
N SER A 126 -2.42 15.71 2.98
CA SER A 126 -2.72 14.42 2.35
C SER A 126 -3.41 13.46 3.30
N PHE A 127 -4.22 12.58 2.73
CA PHE A 127 -5.03 11.62 3.47
C PHE A 127 -4.80 10.20 2.95
N CYS A 128 -4.64 9.25 3.87
CA CYS A 128 -4.61 7.83 3.56
C CYS A 128 -5.74 7.12 4.32
N PHE A 129 -6.68 6.54 3.57
CA PHE A 129 -7.84 5.83 4.10
C PHE A 129 -7.61 4.32 3.97
N LEU A 130 -7.54 3.63 5.11
CA LEU A 130 -7.44 2.18 5.18
C LEU A 130 -8.84 1.61 5.46
N ILE A 131 -9.46 1.02 4.44
CA ILE A 131 -10.78 0.40 4.54
C ILE A 131 -10.55 -1.09 4.74
N TYR A 132 -11.01 -1.65 5.85
CA TYR A 132 -10.83 -3.04 6.22
C TYR A 132 -12.15 -3.73 6.55
N SER A 133 -12.14 -5.06 6.55
CA SER A 133 -13.31 -5.90 6.83
C SER A 133 -13.84 -5.68 8.24
N LYS A 134 -15.18 -5.78 8.42
CA LYS A 134 -15.82 -5.78 9.76
C LYS A 134 -15.35 -6.95 10.62
N ASN A 135 -14.92 -8.04 10.01
CA ASN A 135 -14.46 -9.26 10.68
C ASN A 135 -12.94 -9.34 10.78
N ILE A 136 -12.25 -8.19 10.73
CA ILE A 136 -10.81 -8.13 10.93
C ILE A 136 -10.45 -8.70 12.32
N ASN A 137 -9.44 -9.57 12.37
CA ASN A 137 -8.97 -10.15 13.63
C ASN A 137 -8.14 -9.13 14.44
N GLU A 138 -7.82 -9.50 15.69
CA GLU A 138 -7.04 -8.62 16.61
C GLU A 138 -5.69 -8.22 16.01
N TYR A 139 -4.97 -9.15 15.39
CA TYR A 139 -3.68 -8.85 14.72
C TYR A 139 -3.84 -7.83 13.60
N GLY A 140 -4.89 -7.94 12.80
CA GLY A 140 -5.20 -6.96 11.77
C GLY A 140 -5.48 -5.57 12.34
N ILE A 141 -6.21 -5.51 13.46
CA ILE A 141 -6.49 -4.24 14.17
C ILE A 141 -5.18 -3.62 14.67
N GLU A 142 -4.29 -4.41 15.28
CA GLU A 142 -3.01 -3.92 15.76
C GLU A 142 -2.14 -3.38 14.62
N ARG A 143 -2.11 -4.06 13.48
CA ARG A 143 -1.43 -3.59 12.26
C ARG A 143 -1.97 -2.24 11.78
N MET A 144 -3.29 -2.07 11.73
CA MET A 144 -3.91 -0.80 11.35
C MET A 144 -3.58 0.32 12.36
N LYS A 145 -3.55 0.00 13.67
CA LYS A 145 -3.15 0.95 14.70
C LYS A 145 -1.68 1.38 14.55
N ALA A 146 -0.77 0.43 14.32
CA ALA A 146 0.65 0.72 14.12
C ALA A 146 0.89 1.64 12.90
N LEU A 147 0.21 1.36 11.79
CA LEU A 147 0.27 2.20 10.59
C LEU A 147 -0.28 3.62 10.83
N ARG A 148 -1.30 3.76 11.66
CA ARG A 148 -1.84 5.08 12.04
C ARG A 148 -0.90 5.86 12.96
N GLN A 149 -0.18 5.15 13.84
CA GLN A 149 0.63 5.74 14.91
C GLN A 149 1.91 6.40 14.37
N SER A 150 2.52 5.83 13.33
CA SER A 150 3.80 6.31 12.81
C SER A 150 3.88 6.26 11.29
N THR A 151 4.68 7.17 10.73
CA THR A 151 5.11 7.15 9.33
C THR A 151 6.52 6.61 9.16
N ASP A 152 7.21 6.28 10.24
CA ASP A 152 8.57 5.73 10.21
C ASP A 152 8.54 4.26 9.77
N GLY A 153 9.27 3.97 8.70
CA GLY A 153 9.36 2.62 8.13
C GLY A 153 10.03 1.61 9.07
N PHE A 154 10.99 2.03 9.89
CA PHE A 154 11.62 1.15 10.89
C PHE A 154 10.65 0.77 12.00
N PHE A 155 9.91 1.74 12.51
CA PHE A 155 8.84 1.48 13.47
C PHE A 155 7.82 0.49 12.91
N ILE A 156 7.38 0.69 11.66
CA ILE A 156 6.42 -0.20 11.00
C ILE A 156 6.97 -1.62 10.86
N ALA A 157 8.24 -1.77 10.44
CA ALA A 157 8.89 -3.07 10.32
C ALA A 157 9.03 -3.78 11.67
N GLU A 158 9.40 -3.05 12.72
CA GLU A 158 9.49 -3.58 14.09
C GLU A 158 8.12 -4.03 14.61
N GLN A 159 7.07 -3.25 14.38
CA GLN A 159 5.71 -3.63 14.77
C GLN A 159 5.21 -4.84 13.98
N ASP A 160 5.48 -4.91 12.66
CA ASP A 160 5.11 -6.08 11.84
C ASP A 160 5.75 -7.36 12.37
N LEU A 161 7.03 -7.30 12.75
CA LEU A 161 7.75 -8.43 13.36
C LEU A 161 7.15 -8.83 14.72
N LYS A 162 6.83 -7.86 15.57
CA LYS A 162 6.23 -8.12 16.89
C LYS A 162 4.83 -8.73 16.78
N ILE A 163 4.01 -8.23 15.85
CA ILE A 163 2.63 -8.68 15.65
C ILE A 163 2.59 -10.09 15.03
N ARG A 164 3.49 -10.40 14.09
CA ARG A 164 3.61 -11.76 13.52
C ARG A 164 4.08 -12.78 14.54
N GLY A 165 4.87 -12.36 15.51
CA GLY A 165 5.45 -13.24 16.52
C GLY A 165 6.48 -14.23 15.95
N PRO A 166 7.25 -14.90 16.82
CA PRO A 166 8.25 -15.89 16.39
C PRO A 166 7.64 -17.19 15.80
N GLY A 167 6.31 -17.36 15.85
CA GLY A 167 5.63 -18.60 15.43
C GLY A 167 5.30 -18.68 13.92
N GLU A 168 5.19 -17.56 13.22
CA GLU A 168 4.91 -17.58 11.76
C GLU A 168 6.18 -17.65 10.88
N VAL A 169 7.36 -17.59 11.47
CA VAL A 169 8.62 -17.83 10.76
C VAL A 169 8.76 -19.31 10.34
N ASN A 170 7.91 -20.21 10.88
CA ASN A 170 7.93 -21.66 10.60
C ASN A 170 6.99 -22.11 9.46
N GLY A 171 6.29 -21.20 8.80
CA GLY A 171 5.49 -21.54 7.61
C GLY A 171 6.34 -21.44 6.35
N THR A 172 6.85 -22.58 5.86
CA THR A 172 7.59 -22.79 4.61
C THR A 172 8.85 -21.93 4.45
N VAL A 173 9.97 -22.60 4.53
CA VAL A 173 11.32 -22.13 4.21
C VAL A 173 11.31 -21.44 2.85
N GLN A 174 11.20 -20.12 2.83
CA GLN A 174 11.54 -19.34 1.67
C GLN A 174 12.64 -18.35 2.05
N ALA A 175 13.81 -18.69 1.63
CA ALA A 175 15.03 -17.93 1.43
C ALA A 175 15.11 -16.59 2.20
N GLY A 176 15.78 -16.58 3.35
CA GLY A 176 16.15 -15.34 3.99
C GLY A 176 15.91 -15.22 5.49
N ALA A 177 15.58 -16.32 6.19
CA ALA A 177 15.85 -16.35 7.61
C ALA A 177 17.38 -16.23 7.74
N LEU A 178 17.84 -15.02 8.01
CA LEU A 178 19.15 -14.81 8.58
C LEU A 178 19.15 -15.54 9.93
N GLU A 179 19.44 -16.85 9.87
CA GLU A 179 19.94 -17.56 11.05
C GLU A 179 21.29 -16.91 11.39
N LEU A 180 21.21 -15.80 12.08
CA LEU A 180 22.38 -15.14 12.67
C LEU A 180 22.91 -15.96 13.85
N GLY A 181 22.74 -17.27 13.84
CA GLY A 181 23.26 -18.28 14.76
C GLY A 181 23.43 -17.89 16.25
N VAL A 182 23.59 -16.63 16.56
CA VAL A 182 23.88 -16.10 17.89
C VAL A 182 23.05 -14.82 18.18
N ALA A 183 22.56 -14.06 17.18
CA ALA A 183 21.85 -12.80 17.37
C ALA A 183 20.33 -13.00 17.19
N ASP A 184 19.55 -12.45 18.11
CA ASP A 184 18.09 -12.40 18.07
C ASP A 184 17.64 -10.96 17.75
N ILE A 185 17.09 -10.74 16.55
CA ILE A 185 16.71 -9.41 16.06
C ILE A 185 15.75 -8.69 17.01
N ILE A 186 14.94 -9.42 17.76
CA ILE A 186 13.97 -8.83 18.70
C ILE A 186 14.67 -8.49 20.02
N LYS A 187 15.48 -9.41 20.57
CA LYS A 187 16.16 -9.22 21.85
C LYS A 187 17.33 -8.26 21.74
N ASP A 188 18.04 -8.32 20.62
CA ASP A 188 19.27 -7.55 20.38
C ASP A 188 19.02 -6.22 19.65
N ASN A 189 17.76 -5.81 19.50
CA ASN A 189 17.39 -4.56 18.83
C ASN A 189 18.10 -3.33 19.43
N GLN A 190 18.25 -3.29 20.74
CA GLN A 190 18.92 -2.20 21.42
C GLN A 190 20.42 -2.14 21.05
N LEU A 191 21.06 -3.28 20.90
CA LEU A 191 22.46 -3.41 20.45
C LEU A 191 22.62 -2.94 19.00
N MET A 192 21.68 -3.33 18.12
CA MET A 192 21.67 -2.89 16.73
C MET A 192 21.48 -1.38 16.58
N MET A 193 20.61 -0.78 17.41
CA MET A 193 20.42 0.68 17.43
C MET A 193 21.68 1.41 17.89
N THR A 194 22.38 0.88 18.91
CA THR A 194 23.65 1.45 19.38
C THR A 194 24.72 1.36 18.29
N ALA A 195 24.88 0.18 17.69
CA ALA A 195 25.87 0.00 16.60
C ALA A 195 25.59 0.95 15.42
N ARG A 196 24.34 1.19 15.06
CA ARG A 196 23.95 2.16 14.03
C ARG A 196 24.34 3.59 14.40
N GLN A 197 24.11 3.99 15.67
CA GLN A 197 24.51 5.32 16.14
C GLN A 197 26.02 5.51 16.11
N ASP A 198 26.76 4.47 16.48
CA ASP A 198 28.24 4.49 16.44
C ASP A 198 28.76 4.66 15.00
N VAL A 199 28.18 3.93 14.03
CA VAL A 199 28.54 4.08 12.61
C VAL A 199 28.26 5.50 12.11
N ILE A 200 27.10 6.08 12.41
CA ILE A 200 26.75 7.46 12.03
C ILE A 200 27.71 8.46 12.66
N SER A 201 28.18 8.21 13.89
CA SER A 201 29.12 9.10 14.59
C SER A 201 30.54 9.02 14.04
N LEU A 202 30.91 7.93 13.34
CA LEU A 202 32.22 7.74 12.72
C LEU A 202 32.29 8.33 11.30
N GLU A 203 31.13 8.59 10.66
CA GLU A 203 31.06 9.20 9.33
C GLU A 203 31.05 10.75 9.35
N ASN A 204 30.96 11.37 10.54
CA ASN A 204 31.08 12.82 10.76
C ASN A 204 32.43 13.19 11.38
#